data_bc8291f1a630523bcfd915fe6bea4994
#
_entry.id   bc8291f1a630523bcfd915fe6bea4994
#
_cell.length_a   1.000
_cell.length_b   1.000
_cell.length_c   1.000
_cell.angle_alpha   90.00
_cell.angle_beta   90.00
_cell.angle_gamma   90.00
#
_symmetry.space_group_name_H-M   'P 1'
#
loop_
_entity.id
_entity.type
_entity.pdbx_description
1 polymer ?
#
loop_
_entity_poly.entity_id
_entity_poly.type
_entity_poly.pdbx_seq_one_letter_code
_entity_poly.pdbx_strand_id
1 'polypeptide(L)'
;YSIYFDAVAPSSELFKENIQALSDSLAVMFGKSSGHYQAKLQKARANKSRYLFIAKKLSYTEQMRLKSFPLFNKGANKGGLIIEQEIVREHPIGLVAKRTIGYERSNEDGKGLEYAFRDYLNGKNGHRMMQKIAKNQWKPINDVNEKEPQDGYDIISTIDVYIQDIAHHALLKQLEYYSADHGCVVVMETKTGHIKAISN
;
A
#
# COMPACT_ATOMS: atom_id res chain seq x y z
N TYR A 1 1.11 -4.47 3.13
CA TYR A 1 2.34 -4.63 3.93
C TYR A 1 3.51 -4.90 3.02
N SER A 2 4.69 -4.34 3.37
CA SER A 2 5.98 -4.66 2.78
C SER A 2 6.81 -5.50 3.73
N ILE A 3 7.46 -6.52 3.21
CA ILE A 3 8.21 -7.52 3.98
C ILE A 3 9.68 -7.44 3.64
N TYR A 4 10.48 -7.35 4.68
CA TYR A 4 11.94 -7.37 4.58
C TYR A 4 12.53 -8.41 5.54
N PHE A 5 13.74 -8.78 5.29
CA PHE A 5 14.47 -9.76 6.08
C PHE A 5 15.82 -9.19 6.57
N ASP A 6 16.00 -9.22 7.88
CA ASP A 6 17.33 -8.97 8.49
C ASP A 6 18.12 -10.27 8.51
N ALA A 7 19.03 -10.41 7.56
CA ALA A 7 19.85 -11.61 7.45
C ALA A 7 20.89 -11.77 8.59
N VAL A 8 21.08 -10.76 9.43
CA VAL A 8 22.02 -10.79 10.56
C VAL A 8 21.34 -11.22 11.86
N ALA A 9 20.04 -11.01 12.00
CA ALA A 9 19.31 -11.30 13.22
C ALA A 9 19.32 -12.79 13.61
N PRO A 10 19.11 -13.76 12.69
CA PRO A 10 19.18 -15.17 13.05
C PRO A 10 20.60 -15.63 13.38
N SER A 11 20.75 -16.54 14.35
CA SER A 11 22.01 -17.23 14.56
C SER A 11 22.41 -18.06 13.32
N SER A 12 23.68 -18.42 13.20
CA SER A 12 24.17 -19.20 12.04
C SER A 12 23.55 -20.60 11.98
N GLU A 13 23.30 -21.20 13.13
CA GLU A 13 22.65 -22.49 13.26
C GLU A 13 21.18 -22.41 12.83
N LEU A 14 20.43 -21.49 13.44
CA LEU A 14 19.00 -21.30 13.15
C LEU A 14 18.76 -20.96 11.67
N PHE A 15 19.64 -20.16 11.06
CA PHE A 15 19.55 -19.84 9.64
C PHE A 15 19.80 -21.08 8.77
N LYS A 16 20.85 -21.87 9.05
CA LYS A 16 21.17 -23.09 8.27
C LYS A 16 20.06 -24.13 8.35
N GLU A 17 19.48 -24.33 9.53
CA GLU A 17 18.40 -25.31 9.76
C GLU A 17 17.11 -24.93 9.01
N ASN A 18 16.80 -23.65 8.92
CA ASN A 18 15.47 -23.21 8.43
C ASN A 18 15.50 -22.63 7.01
N ILE A 19 16.65 -22.37 6.42
CA ILE A 19 16.75 -21.69 5.12
C ILE A 19 16.03 -22.42 4.00
N GLN A 20 16.15 -23.76 3.96
CA GLN A 20 15.49 -24.56 2.93
C GLN A 20 13.96 -24.47 3.09
N ALA A 21 13.44 -24.76 4.27
CA ALA A 21 12.02 -24.73 4.56
C ALA A 21 11.40 -23.34 4.37
N LEU A 22 12.13 -22.26 4.71
CA LEU A 22 11.71 -20.91 4.43
C LEU A 22 11.67 -20.64 2.92
N SER A 23 12.68 -21.09 2.17
CA SER A 23 12.75 -20.89 0.71
C SER A 23 11.63 -21.63 0.00
N ASP A 24 11.29 -22.82 0.44
CA ASP A 24 10.17 -23.61 -0.08
C ASP A 24 8.82 -22.92 0.20
N SER A 25 8.64 -22.39 1.40
CA SER A 25 7.44 -21.66 1.79
C SER A 25 7.27 -20.37 0.97
N LEU A 26 8.34 -19.62 0.74
CA LEU A 26 8.34 -18.43 -0.10
C LEU A 26 8.09 -18.78 -1.58
N ALA A 27 8.63 -19.89 -2.06
CA ALA A 27 8.42 -20.37 -3.43
C ALA A 27 6.94 -20.68 -3.68
N VAL A 28 6.30 -21.40 -2.76
CA VAL A 28 4.86 -21.72 -2.83
C VAL A 28 4.00 -20.45 -2.79
N MET A 29 4.38 -19.47 -1.99
CA MET A 29 3.57 -18.24 -1.83
C MET A 29 3.72 -17.30 -3.02
N PHE A 30 4.91 -17.15 -3.59
CA PHE A 30 5.22 -16.11 -4.59
C PHE A 30 5.52 -16.67 -5.99
N GLY A 31 5.43 -17.96 -6.20
CA GLY A 31 5.52 -18.59 -7.53
C GLY A 31 6.93 -18.62 -8.16
N LYS A 32 7.98 -18.30 -7.41
CA LYS A 32 9.38 -18.45 -7.86
C LYS A 32 9.98 -19.75 -7.31
N SER A 33 11.06 -20.23 -7.92
CA SER A 33 11.71 -21.46 -7.45
C SER A 33 12.31 -21.32 -6.03
N SER A 34 12.31 -22.39 -5.28
CA SER A 34 12.93 -22.46 -3.95
C SER A 34 14.42 -22.07 -4.01
N GLY A 35 15.14 -22.56 -5.03
CA GLY A 35 16.55 -22.20 -5.25
C GLY A 35 16.79 -20.71 -5.45
N HIS A 36 15.85 -19.99 -6.08
CA HIS A 36 15.92 -18.53 -6.22
C HIS A 36 15.89 -17.84 -4.84
N TYR A 37 14.97 -18.24 -3.97
CA TYR A 37 14.90 -17.65 -2.62
C TYR A 37 16.08 -18.07 -1.76
N GLN A 38 16.51 -19.32 -1.84
CA GLN A 38 17.67 -19.81 -1.11
C GLN A 38 18.93 -19.02 -1.47
N ALA A 39 19.24 -18.86 -2.76
CA ALA A 39 20.36 -18.06 -3.23
C ALA A 39 20.28 -16.59 -2.77
N LYS A 40 19.06 -16.00 -2.86
CA LYS A 40 18.80 -14.62 -2.42
C LYS A 40 19.07 -14.44 -0.93
N LEU A 41 18.58 -15.34 -0.09
CA LEU A 41 18.77 -15.30 1.37
C LEU A 41 20.24 -15.56 1.77
N GLN A 42 20.91 -16.52 1.14
CA GLN A 42 22.34 -16.79 1.37
C GLN A 42 23.23 -15.61 0.99
N LYS A 43 22.98 -14.99 -0.17
CA LYS A 43 23.68 -13.77 -0.61
C LYS A 43 23.47 -12.63 0.37
N ALA A 44 22.25 -12.44 0.87
CA ALA A 44 21.97 -11.43 1.87
C ALA A 44 22.73 -11.70 3.19
N ARG A 45 22.82 -12.96 3.60
CA ARG A 45 23.59 -13.38 4.78
C ARG A 45 25.07 -13.11 4.62
N ALA A 46 25.66 -13.47 3.47
CA ALA A 46 27.06 -13.22 3.16
C ALA A 46 27.39 -11.71 3.17
N ASN A 47 26.50 -10.90 2.62
CA ASN A 47 26.64 -9.44 2.58
C ASN A 47 26.23 -8.75 3.90
N LYS A 48 25.85 -9.49 4.94
CA LYS A 48 25.36 -8.95 6.22
C LYS A 48 24.22 -7.93 6.04
N SER A 49 23.36 -8.16 5.05
CA SER A 49 22.22 -7.29 4.76
C SER A 49 21.20 -7.34 5.89
N ARG A 50 20.86 -6.18 6.45
CA ARG A 50 19.83 -6.07 7.49
C ARG A 50 18.45 -5.73 6.96
N TYR A 51 18.34 -5.46 5.67
CA TYR A 51 17.10 -4.99 5.06
C TYR A 51 16.96 -5.55 3.65
N LEU A 52 16.82 -6.88 3.56
CA LEU A 52 16.58 -7.55 2.29
C LEU A 52 15.10 -7.48 1.94
N PHE A 53 14.77 -6.85 0.83
CA PHE A 53 13.39 -6.84 0.32
C PHE A 53 12.93 -8.25 -0.09
N ILE A 54 11.77 -8.67 0.43
CA ILE A 54 11.14 -9.96 0.09
C ILE A 54 9.93 -9.75 -0.81
N ALA A 55 8.93 -8.98 -0.34
CA ALA A 55 7.69 -8.73 -1.06
C ALA A 55 7.04 -7.42 -0.61
N LYS A 56 6.13 -6.88 -1.43
CA LYS A 56 5.34 -5.69 -1.13
C LYS A 56 3.87 -5.87 -1.51
N LYS A 57 3.04 -4.97 -1.04
CA LYS A 57 1.58 -4.94 -1.31
C LYS A 57 0.86 -6.19 -0.83
N LEU A 58 1.32 -6.77 0.27
CA LEU A 58 0.66 -7.93 0.87
C LEU A 58 -0.56 -7.49 1.69
N SER A 59 -1.62 -8.28 1.60
CA SER A 59 -2.79 -8.18 2.45
C SER A 59 -2.47 -8.58 3.89
N TYR A 60 -3.37 -8.30 4.82
CA TYR A 60 -3.23 -8.73 6.22
C TYR A 60 -3.15 -10.26 6.36
N THR A 61 -3.95 -11.00 5.59
CA THR A 61 -3.97 -12.46 5.61
C THR A 61 -2.65 -13.07 5.11
N GLU A 62 -2.09 -12.51 4.04
CA GLU A 62 -0.79 -12.94 3.50
C GLU A 62 0.35 -12.63 4.46
N GLN A 63 0.32 -11.47 5.10
CA GLN A 63 1.30 -11.09 6.12
C GLN A 63 1.22 -12.03 7.33
N MET A 64 0.02 -12.42 7.78
CA MET A 64 -0.15 -13.39 8.86
C MET A 64 0.37 -14.78 8.48
N ARG A 65 0.13 -15.21 7.24
CA ARG A 65 0.69 -16.46 6.70
C ARG A 65 2.22 -16.43 6.70
N LEU A 66 2.84 -15.32 6.28
CA LEU A 66 4.30 -15.15 6.32
C LEU A 66 4.88 -15.24 7.74
N LYS A 67 4.19 -14.72 8.73
CA LYS A 67 4.60 -14.84 10.14
C LYS A 67 4.69 -16.29 10.63
N SER A 68 3.94 -17.20 10.03
CA SER A 68 3.97 -18.61 10.40
C SER A 68 5.09 -19.41 9.71
N PHE A 69 5.79 -18.84 8.72
CA PHE A 69 6.84 -19.53 7.99
C PHE A 69 8.04 -19.89 8.89
N PRO A 70 8.75 -20.99 8.59
CA PRO A 70 9.98 -21.36 9.27
C PRO A 70 10.95 -20.17 9.31
N LEU A 71 11.68 -20.00 10.40
CA LEU A 71 12.51 -18.86 10.71
C LEU A 71 11.70 -17.59 11.03
N PHE A 72 10.76 -17.17 10.20
CA PHE A 72 9.95 -15.95 10.40
C PHE A 72 9.06 -16.04 11.63
N ASN A 73 8.61 -17.24 12.01
CA ASN A 73 7.85 -17.50 13.23
C ASN A 73 8.62 -17.20 14.54
N LYS A 74 9.92 -16.99 14.46
CA LYS A 74 10.76 -16.56 15.59
C LYS A 74 10.77 -15.03 15.78
N GLY A 75 10.01 -14.29 14.96
CA GLY A 75 9.86 -12.84 15.03
C GLY A 75 11.06 -12.04 14.53
N ALA A 76 11.03 -10.74 14.72
CA ALA A 76 12.05 -9.82 14.18
C ALA A 76 13.46 -10.07 14.74
N ASN A 77 13.58 -10.26 16.05
CA ASN A 77 14.89 -10.32 16.70
C ASN A 77 15.65 -11.63 16.49
N LYS A 78 14.93 -12.76 16.36
CA LYS A 78 15.53 -14.09 16.18
C LYS A 78 15.33 -14.63 14.77
N GLY A 79 14.19 -14.32 14.15
CA GLY A 79 13.82 -14.78 12.82
C GLY A 79 14.15 -13.78 11.70
N GLY A 80 14.46 -12.54 12.05
CA GLY A 80 14.81 -11.49 11.09
C GLY A 80 13.64 -10.95 10.26
N LEU A 81 12.39 -11.27 10.61
CA LEU A 81 11.24 -10.78 9.87
C LEU A 81 10.95 -9.31 10.21
N ILE A 82 11.01 -8.45 9.21
CA ILE A 82 10.63 -7.03 9.31
C ILE A 82 9.36 -6.83 8.48
N ILE A 83 8.34 -6.26 9.11
CA ILE A 83 7.05 -5.97 8.48
C ILE A 83 6.83 -4.48 8.58
N GLU A 84 6.60 -3.85 7.43
CA GLU A 84 6.21 -2.45 7.34
C GLU A 84 4.78 -2.34 6.83
N GLN A 85 4.00 -1.55 7.52
CA GLN A 85 2.66 -1.22 7.07
C GLN A 85 2.73 -0.04 6.11
N GLU A 86 2.18 -0.21 4.93
CA GLU A 86 2.00 0.85 3.96
C GLU A 86 0.53 1.20 3.85
N ILE A 87 0.23 2.48 3.84
CA ILE A 87 -1.09 2.98 3.49
C ILE A 87 -1.17 2.99 1.98
N VAL A 88 -2.07 2.20 1.42
CA VAL A 88 -2.27 2.09 -0.02
C VAL A 88 -3.61 2.69 -0.38
N ARG A 89 -3.60 3.53 -1.41
CA ARG A 89 -4.82 4.05 -1.96
C ARG A 89 -5.51 3.00 -2.83
N GLU A 90 -6.78 2.76 -2.55
CA GLU A 90 -7.62 1.87 -3.33
C GLU A 90 -8.61 2.66 -4.19
N HIS A 91 -8.93 2.11 -5.35
CA HIS A 91 -9.98 2.59 -6.24
C HIS A 91 -11.04 1.50 -6.37
N PRO A 92 -12.03 1.43 -5.48
CA PRO A 92 -12.99 0.32 -5.44
C PRO A 92 -13.78 0.16 -6.74
N ILE A 93 -13.98 1.25 -7.47
CA ILE A 93 -14.74 1.30 -8.73
C ILE A 93 -13.78 1.26 -9.96
N GLY A 94 -12.53 0.88 -9.75
CA GLY A 94 -11.53 0.78 -10.82
C GLY A 94 -11.24 2.10 -11.52
N LEU A 95 -11.49 2.16 -12.83
CA LEU A 95 -11.19 3.35 -13.64
C LEU A 95 -12.32 4.37 -13.70
N VAL A 96 -13.50 4.02 -13.18
CA VAL A 96 -14.68 4.90 -13.18
C VAL A 96 -14.39 6.18 -12.39
N ALA A 97 -14.64 7.33 -13.00
CA ALA A 97 -14.37 8.67 -12.44
C ALA A 97 -12.92 8.92 -11.98
N LYS A 98 -11.96 8.08 -12.38
CA LYS A 98 -10.56 8.18 -11.91
C LYS A 98 -9.94 9.56 -12.15
N ARG A 99 -10.20 10.19 -13.30
CA ARG A 99 -9.68 11.54 -13.60
C ARG A 99 -10.36 12.63 -12.78
N THR A 100 -11.66 12.47 -12.50
CA THR A 100 -12.45 13.41 -11.68
C THR A 100 -12.01 13.33 -10.22
N ILE A 101 -11.87 12.11 -9.68
CA ILE A 101 -11.33 11.88 -8.34
C ILE A 101 -9.90 12.42 -8.27
N GLY A 102 -9.08 12.04 -9.25
CA GLY A 102 -7.71 12.52 -9.36
C GLY A 102 -6.73 11.84 -8.40
N TYR A 103 -5.71 12.57 -8.03
CA TYR A 103 -4.68 12.11 -7.10
C TYR A 103 -3.96 13.28 -6.45
N GLU A 104 -3.42 13.03 -5.28
CA GLU A 104 -2.45 13.90 -4.60
C GLU A 104 -1.11 13.19 -4.48
N ARG A 105 -0.02 13.90 -4.72
CA ARG A 105 1.36 13.46 -4.47
C ARG A 105 2.08 14.48 -3.63
N SER A 106 2.84 14.02 -2.66
CA SER A 106 3.46 14.86 -1.62
C SER A 106 4.38 15.96 -2.14
N ASN A 107 4.88 15.87 -3.38
CA ASN A 107 5.87 16.81 -3.94
C ASN A 107 5.54 17.27 -5.35
N GLU A 108 4.35 17.03 -5.87
CA GLU A 108 3.99 17.31 -7.25
C GLU A 108 2.59 17.92 -7.35
N ASP A 109 2.30 18.48 -8.51
CA ASP A 109 0.97 18.96 -8.85
C ASP A 109 -0.03 17.80 -8.85
N GLY A 110 -0.94 17.82 -7.91
CA GLY A 110 -2.09 16.92 -7.87
C GLY A 110 -3.18 17.35 -8.85
N LYS A 111 -4.18 16.51 -9.07
CA LYS A 111 -5.33 16.78 -9.93
C LYS A 111 -6.62 16.24 -9.32
N GLY A 112 -7.75 16.80 -9.78
CA GLY A 112 -9.09 16.34 -9.41
C GLY A 112 -9.53 16.75 -8.02
N LEU A 113 -10.58 16.07 -7.53
CA LEU A 113 -11.20 16.37 -6.24
C LEU A 113 -10.22 16.19 -5.07
N GLU A 114 -9.36 15.19 -5.14
CA GLU A 114 -8.39 14.94 -4.08
C GLU A 114 -7.42 16.08 -3.88
N TYR A 115 -6.92 16.62 -4.95
CA TYR A 115 -6.01 17.77 -4.87
C TYR A 115 -6.75 19.03 -4.45
N ALA A 116 -7.96 19.26 -4.99
CA ALA A 116 -8.76 20.42 -4.66
C ALA A 116 -9.17 20.47 -3.18
N PHE A 117 -9.43 19.31 -2.59
CA PHE A 117 -9.89 19.19 -1.20
C PHE A 117 -8.86 18.58 -0.25
N ARG A 118 -7.59 18.58 -0.63
CA ARG A 118 -6.51 17.95 0.17
C ARG A 118 -6.46 18.45 1.62
N ASP A 119 -6.72 19.71 1.84
CA ASP A 119 -6.66 20.32 3.19
C ASP A 119 -7.75 19.78 4.12
N TYR A 120 -8.82 19.21 3.56
CA TYR A 120 -9.89 18.52 4.28
C TYR A 120 -9.68 17.02 4.37
N LEU A 121 -9.17 16.39 3.29
CA LEU A 121 -8.95 14.96 3.21
C LEU A 121 -7.73 14.51 4.01
N ASN A 122 -6.69 15.33 4.04
CA ASN A 122 -5.49 15.03 4.79
C ASN A 122 -5.73 15.28 6.27
N GLY A 123 -5.54 14.24 7.07
CA GLY A 123 -5.54 14.36 8.52
C GLY A 123 -4.32 15.12 9.04
N LYS A 124 -4.21 15.19 10.34
CA LYS A 124 -3.05 15.76 11.01
C LYS A 124 -2.21 14.67 11.62
N ASN A 125 -0.94 14.63 11.29
CA ASN A 125 -0.01 13.67 11.88
C ASN A 125 0.12 13.91 13.39
N GLY A 126 0.01 12.82 14.15
CA GLY A 126 0.36 12.81 15.55
C GLY A 126 1.88 12.73 15.73
N HIS A 127 2.33 13.04 16.93
CA HIS A 127 3.71 12.79 17.35
C HIS A 127 3.74 12.32 18.80
N ARG A 128 4.65 11.38 19.05
CA ARG A 128 4.87 10.79 20.35
C ARG A 128 6.36 10.73 20.63
N MET A 129 6.77 11.12 21.81
CA MET A 129 8.15 10.95 22.26
C MET A 129 8.43 9.48 22.53
N MET A 130 9.57 9.01 22.01
CA MET A 130 10.05 7.66 22.23
C MET A 130 11.42 7.69 22.86
N GLN A 131 11.60 6.97 23.97
CA GLN A 131 12.90 6.78 24.61
C GLN A 131 13.52 5.48 24.12
N LYS A 132 14.77 5.58 23.72
CA LYS A 132 15.56 4.40 23.38
C LYS A 132 16.04 3.74 24.69
N ILE A 133 15.55 2.53 24.97
CA ILE A 133 15.90 1.77 26.17
C ILE A 133 17.00 0.75 25.92
N ALA A 134 17.13 0.23 24.68
CA ALA A 134 18.20 -0.67 24.28
C ALA A 134 18.43 -0.56 22.77
N LYS A 135 19.43 -1.30 22.26
CA LYS A 135 19.69 -1.35 20.81
C LYS A 135 18.45 -1.84 20.08
N ASN A 136 17.85 -0.97 19.25
CA ASN A 136 16.61 -1.20 18.51
C ASN A 136 15.32 -1.39 19.34
N GLN A 137 15.33 -0.99 20.61
CA GLN A 137 14.14 -0.99 21.45
C GLN A 137 13.80 0.44 21.86
N TRP A 138 12.57 0.85 21.55
CA TRP A 138 12.02 2.16 21.87
C TRP A 138 10.79 1.98 22.75
N LYS A 139 10.68 2.74 23.81
CA LYS A 139 9.51 2.79 24.68
C LYS A 139 8.84 4.16 24.58
N PRO A 140 7.53 4.22 24.39
CA PRO A 140 6.83 5.50 24.49
C PRO A 140 7.00 6.07 25.89
N ILE A 141 7.29 7.36 25.95
CA ILE A 141 7.27 8.12 27.21
C ILE A 141 5.91 8.80 27.25
N ASN A 142 5.20 8.67 28.37
CA ASN A 142 4.01 9.45 28.61
C ASN A 142 4.45 10.91 28.81
N ASP A 143 4.33 11.70 27.76
CA ASP A 143 4.64 13.13 27.78
C ASP A 143 3.35 13.92 27.59
N VAL A 144 3.26 15.05 28.30
CA VAL A 144 2.16 16.01 28.20
C VAL A 144 2.04 16.59 26.78
N ASN A 145 3.09 16.46 25.97
CA ASN A 145 3.16 16.93 24.57
C ASN A 145 2.81 15.85 23.52
N GLU A 146 2.30 14.70 23.95
CA GLU A 146 1.82 13.68 23.00
C GLU A 146 0.61 14.24 22.25
N LYS A 147 0.68 14.20 20.92
CA LYS A 147 -0.42 14.59 20.05
C LYS A 147 -0.88 13.37 19.25
N GLU A 148 -2.12 12.99 19.47
CA GLU A 148 -2.74 11.92 18.70
C GLU A 148 -2.95 12.35 17.24
N PRO A 149 -2.82 11.42 16.28
CA PRO A 149 -3.16 11.68 14.89
C PRO A 149 -4.67 11.98 14.78
N GLN A 150 -5.02 12.88 13.89
CA GLN A 150 -6.41 13.19 13.55
C GLN A 150 -6.68 12.76 12.12
N ASP A 151 -7.71 11.96 11.92
CA ASP A 151 -8.15 11.56 10.58
C ASP A 151 -8.67 12.77 9.80
N GLY A 152 -8.54 12.72 8.48
CA GLY A 152 -9.15 13.69 7.58
C GLY A 152 -10.67 13.53 7.49
N TYR A 153 -11.30 14.44 6.79
CA TYR A 153 -12.73 14.38 6.51
C TYR A 153 -13.02 13.57 5.26
N ASP A 154 -14.22 13.03 5.17
CA ASP A 154 -14.74 12.43 3.96
C ASP A 154 -15.37 13.50 3.06
N ILE A 155 -15.28 13.30 1.75
CA ILE A 155 -15.94 14.15 0.77
C ILE A 155 -17.02 13.36 0.05
N ILE A 156 -18.26 13.85 0.11
CA ILE A 156 -19.39 13.30 -0.61
C ILE A 156 -19.60 14.14 -1.87
N SER A 157 -19.36 13.52 -3.03
CA SER A 157 -19.59 14.17 -4.33
C SER A 157 -21.02 14.00 -4.81
N THR A 158 -21.44 14.82 -5.77
CA THR A 158 -22.74 14.69 -6.44
C THR A 158 -22.75 13.66 -7.58
N ILE A 159 -21.61 13.03 -7.84
CA ILE A 159 -21.47 12.02 -8.89
C ILE A 159 -22.24 10.77 -8.50
N ASP A 160 -23.10 10.31 -9.41
CA ASP A 160 -23.83 9.07 -9.29
C ASP A 160 -23.04 7.97 -10.02
N VAL A 161 -22.71 6.90 -9.31
CA VAL A 161 -21.87 5.82 -9.84
C VAL A 161 -22.52 5.12 -11.04
N TYR A 162 -23.83 4.93 -11.00
CA TYR A 162 -24.56 4.26 -12.09
C TYR A 162 -24.63 5.14 -13.33
N ILE A 163 -24.93 6.43 -13.17
CA ILE A 163 -24.95 7.39 -14.28
C ILE A 163 -23.54 7.55 -14.86
N GLN A 164 -22.53 7.56 -14.01
CA GLN A 164 -21.12 7.63 -14.41
C GLN A 164 -20.70 6.42 -15.25
N ASP A 165 -21.10 5.22 -14.85
CA ASP A 165 -20.80 3.99 -15.58
C ASP A 165 -21.46 3.97 -16.95
N ILE A 166 -22.75 4.30 -17.01
CA ILE A 166 -23.51 4.42 -18.28
C ILE A 166 -22.86 5.46 -19.20
N ALA A 167 -22.50 6.62 -18.68
CA ALA A 167 -21.88 7.70 -19.44
C ALA A 167 -20.49 7.27 -19.98
N HIS A 168 -19.71 6.57 -19.17
CA HIS A 168 -18.40 6.04 -19.56
C HIS A 168 -18.52 5.04 -20.71
N HIS A 169 -19.39 4.04 -20.58
CA HIS A 169 -19.60 3.04 -21.62
C HIS A 169 -20.19 3.63 -22.92
N ALA A 170 -21.12 4.59 -22.80
CA ALA A 170 -21.64 5.29 -23.95
C ALA A 170 -20.56 6.08 -24.69
N LEU A 171 -19.68 6.76 -23.96
CA LEU A 171 -18.54 7.47 -24.54
C LEU A 171 -17.58 6.50 -25.26
N LEU A 172 -17.18 5.40 -24.63
CA LEU A 172 -16.30 4.41 -25.22
C LEU A 172 -16.88 3.88 -26.54
N LYS A 173 -18.14 3.50 -26.54
CA LYS A 173 -18.84 3.01 -27.77
C LYS A 173 -18.80 4.04 -28.92
N GLN A 174 -18.95 5.32 -28.60
CA GLN A 174 -18.88 6.37 -29.63
C GLN A 174 -17.46 6.62 -30.11
N LEU A 175 -16.47 6.59 -29.21
CA LEU A 175 -15.06 6.71 -29.59
C LEU A 175 -14.62 5.58 -30.53
N GLU A 176 -15.01 4.34 -30.23
CA GLU A 176 -14.77 3.18 -31.10
C GLU A 176 -15.45 3.32 -32.45
N TYR A 177 -16.72 3.70 -32.46
CA TYR A 177 -17.51 3.84 -33.68
C TYR A 177 -16.93 4.88 -34.64
N TYR A 178 -16.47 6.02 -34.12
CA TYR A 178 -15.91 7.11 -34.93
C TYR A 178 -14.38 7.03 -35.03
N SER A 179 -13.73 6.02 -34.47
CA SER A 179 -12.27 5.90 -34.39
C SER A 179 -11.62 7.18 -33.85
N ALA A 180 -12.24 7.80 -32.84
CA ALA A 180 -11.78 9.03 -32.24
C ALA A 180 -10.78 8.76 -31.10
N ASP A 181 -9.70 9.53 -31.02
CA ASP A 181 -8.64 9.33 -30.04
C ASP A 181 -9.07 9.77 -28.62
N HIS A 182 -9.98 10.72 -28.51
CA HIS A 182 -10.45 11.25 -27.23
C HIS A 182 -11.85 11.84 -27.33
N GLY A 183 -12.50 11.97 -26.19
CA GLY A 183 -13.80 12.59 -26.05
C GLY A 183 -14.14 12.84 -24.59
N CYS A 184 -15.20 13.59 -24.34
CA CYS A 184 -15.72 13.80 -23.00
C CYS A 184 -17.23 13.80 -22.99
N VAL A 185 -17.81 13.42 -21.86
CA VAL A 185 -19.23 13.53 -21.59
C VAL A 185 -19.42 14.09 -20.17
N VAL A 186 -20.34 15.05 -20.03
CA VAL A 186 -20.75 15.61 -18.75
C VAL A 186 -22.25 15.50 -18.64
N VAL A 187 -22.73 14.91 -17.54
CA VAL A 187 -24.16 14.81 -17.23
C VAL A 187 -24.47 15.69 -16.03
N MET A 188 -25.35 16.64 -16.21
CA MET A 188 -25.74 17.59 -15.19
C MET A 188 -27.27 17.57 -14.96
N GLU A 189 -27.68 17.59 -13.72
CA GLU A 189 -29.07 17.73 -13.32
C GLU A 189 -29.50 19.17 -13.50
N THR A 190 -30.49 19.42 -14.36
CA THR A 190 -30.91 20.76 -14.77
C THR A 190 -31.56 21.57 -13.63
N LYS A 191 -32.17 20.91 -12.65
CA LYS A 191 -32.86 21.57 -11.54
C LYS A 191 -31.89 22.12 -10.49
N THR A 192 -30.80 21.40 -10.23
CA THR A 192 -29.88 21.69 -9.13
C THR A 192 -28.50 22.17 -9.59
N GLY A 193 -28.19 21.93 -10.86
CA GLY A 193 -26.83 22.15 -11.40
C GLY A 193 -25.80 21.11 -10.94
N HIS A 194 -26.22 20.05 -10.25
CA HIS A 194 -25.32 19.02 -9.78
C HIS A 194 -24.77 18.20 -10.94
N ILE A 195 -23.46 18.02 -10.98
CA ILE A 195 -22.81 17.12 -11.92
C ILE A 195 -23.02 15.69 -11.44
N LYS A 196 -23.68 14.86 -12.25
CA LYS A 196 -23.97 13.45 -11.96
C LYS A 196 -22.94 12.51 -12.58
N ALA A 197 -22.33 12.90 -13.70
CA ALA A 197 -21.25 12.14 -14.32
C ALA A 197 -20.29 13.06 -15.09
N ILE A 198 -19.00 12.69 -15.06
CA ILE A 198 -17.94 13.24 -15.92
C ILE A 198 -17.07 12.08 -16.37
N SER A 199 -17.00 11.84 -17.69
CA SER A 199 -16.11 10.85 -18.28
C SER A 199 -15.33 11.47 -19.44
N ASN A 200 -14.05 11.15 -19.49
CA ASN A 200 -13.11 11.64 -20.51
C ASN A 200 -11.94 10.66 -20.69
#